data_5d99dd6ab402dc30b8586561f4133759
#
_entry.id   5d99dd6ab402dc30b8586561f4133759
#
_cell.length_a   1.000
_cell.length_b   1.000
_cell.length_c   1.000
_cell.angle_alpha   90.00
_cell.angle_beta   90.00
_cell.angle_gamma   90.00
#
_symmetry.space_group_name_H-M   'P 1'
#
loop_
_entity.id
_entity.type
_entity.pdbx_description
1 polymer ?
#
loop_
_entity_poly.entity_id
_entity_poly.type
_entity_poly.pdbx_seq_one_letter_code
_entity_poly.pdbx_strand_id
1 'polypeptide(L)'
;MKKVLIIEDDEPLCWLLERILKGKYEPIIMQNGLDALSWLSSNALPDLIISDLHMPSLDGIELLENIQTSGILRNIPVIILSGSEDPEKRKKCLALGASSYLIKPFEPQLLIEEIGNTFKRAEKPLAINR
;
A
#
# COMPACT_ATOMS: atom_id res chain seq x y z
N MET A 1 3.68 -7.26 -16.01
CA MET A 1 3.59 -7.49 -14.56
C MET A 1 2.87 -6.33 -13.88
N LYS A 2 2.11 -6.62 -12.85
CA LYS A 2 1.46 -5.58 -12.07
C LYS A 2 2.48 -4.75 -11.31
N LYS A 3 2.26 -3.43 -11.27
CA LYS A 3 3.14 -2.48 -10.59
C LYS A 3 2.71 -2.30 -9.16
N VAL A 4 3.67 -2.39 -8.23
CA VAL A 4 3.43 -2.20 -6.81
C VAL A 4 4.30 -1.05 -6.34
N LEU A 5 3.67 0.06 -5.93
CA LEU A 5 4.38 1.20 -5.38
C LEU A 5 4.60 0.96 -3.90
N ILE A 6 5.86 0.98 -3.47
CA ILE A 6 6.23 0.76 -2.08
C ILE A 6 6.74 2.07 -1.51
N ILE A 7 6.13 2.51 -0.41
CA ILE A 7 6.51 3.76 0.26
C ILE A 7 7.04 3.40 1.63
N GLU A 8 8.36 3.47 1.78
CA GLU A 8 9.03 3.00 2.98
C GLU A 8 10.38 3.70 3.08
N ASP A 9 10.69 4.26 4.27
CA ASP A 9 11.95 4.98 4.47
C ASP A 9 13.07 4.11 5.03
N ASP A 10 12.76 2.92 5.52
CA ASP A 10 13.77 1.99 6.05
C ASP A 10 14.42 1.24 4.90
N GLU A 11 15.69 1.53 4.63
CA GLU A 11 16.38 0.94 3.48
C GLU A 11 16.48 -0.58 3.52
N PRO A 12 16.82 -1.21 4.65
CA PRO A 12 16.83 -2.67 4.70
C PRO A 12 15.48 -3.27 4.39
N LEU A 13 14.39 -2.66 4.86
CA LEU A 13 13.05 -3.15 4.58
C LEU A 13 12.69 -2.95 3.11
N CYS A 14 13.07 -1.84 2.51
CA CYS A 14 12.88 -1.62 1.07
C CYS A 14 13.53 -2.73 0.27
N TRP A 15 14.78 -3.07 0.62
CA TRP A 15 15.52 -4.13 -0.06
C TRP A 15 14.79 -5.46 0.07
N LEU A 16 14.30 -5.77 1.27
CA LEU A 16 13.58 -7.02 1.51
C LEU A 16 12.28 -7.06 0.70
N LEU A 17 11.52 -5.99 0.72
CA LEU A 17 10.26 -5.92 -0.01
C LEU A 17 10.48 -6.08 -1.52
N GLU A 18 11.52 -5.43 -2.03
CA GLU A 18 11.85 -5.56 -3.43
C GLU A 18 12.18 -7.00 -3.78
N ARG A 19 12.95 -7.69 -2.94
CA ARG A 19 13.29 -9.08 -3.18
C ARG A 19 12.08 -10.01 -3.09
N ILE A 20 11.19 -9.75 -2.14
CA ILE A 20 9.97 -10.55 -2.00
C ILE A 20 9.11 -10.46 -3.27
N LEU A 21 9.02 -9.27 -3.85
CA LEU A 21 8.11 -9.01 -4.97
C LEU A 21 8.73 -9.29 -6.34
N LYS A 22 10.06 -9.27 -6.42
CA LYS A 22 10.75 -9.39 -7.71
C LYS A 22 10.41 -10.69 -8.41
N GLY A 23 10.21 -10.60 -9.71
CA GLY A 23 9.87 -11.78 -10.51
C GLY A 23 8.37 -12.01 -10.64
N LYS A 24 7.58 -11.52 -9.70
CA LYS A 24 6.14 -11.67 -9.74
C LYS A 24 5.43 -10.34 -9.96
N TYR A 25 6.01 -9.27 -9.44
CA TYR A 25 5.48 -7.92 -9.57
C TYR A 25 6.61 -6.97 -9.96
N GLU A 26 6.25 -5.77 -10.39
CA GLU A 26 7.22 -4.73 -10.68
C GLU A 26 7.23 -3.74 -9.50
N PRO A 27 8.21 -3.82 -8.60
CA PRO A 27 8.25 -2.92 -7.44
C PRO A 27 8.81 -1.56 -7.83
N ILE A 28 8.20 -0.51 -7.31
CA ILE A 28 8.67 0.87 -7.46
C ILE A 28 8.78 1.42 -6.06
N ILE A 29 9.97 1.88 -5.66
CA ILE A 29 10.24 2.29 -4.29
C ILE A 29 10.35 3.80 -4.18
N MET A 30 9.57 4.38 -3.26
CA MET A 30 9.68 5.78 -2.85
C MET A 30 9.92 5.78 -1.35
N GLN A 31 10.81 6.65 -0.90
CA GLN A 31 11.22 6.61 0.50
C GLN A 31 10.44 7.54 1.41
N ASN A 32 9.52 8.31 0.87
CA ASN A 32 8.64 9.15 1.67
C ASN A 32 7.34 9.44 0.94
N GLY A 33 6.35 9.93 1.70
CA GLY A 33 5.01 10.14 1.15
C GLY A 33 4.91 11.28 0.16
N LEU A 34 5.72 12.33 0.34
CA LEU A 34 5.68 13.46 -0.59
C LEU A 34 6.20 13.05 -1.97
N ASP A 35 7.32 12.32 -2.01
CA ASP A 35 7.84 11.81 -3.28
C ASP A 35 6.86 10.85 -3.93
N ALA A 36 6.17 10.04 -3.13
CA ALA A 36 5.16 9.13 -3.65
C ALA A 36 4.00 9.87 -4.30
N LEU A 37 3.48 10.92 -3.65
CA LEU A 37 2.39 11.71 -4.22
C LEU A 37 2.83 12.41 -5.50
N SER A 38 4.05 12.93 -5.51
CA SER A 38 4.62 13.56 -6.72
C SER A 38 4.70 12.55 -7.85
N TRP A 39 5.20 11.35 -7.56
CA TRP A 39 5.31 10.29 -8.55
C TRP A 39 3.93 9.90 -9.09
N LEU A 40 2.95 9.76 -8.19
CA LEU A 40 1.59 9.37 -8.57
C LEU A 40 0.93 10.40 -9.50
N SER A 41 1.27 11.67 -9.34
CA SER A 41 0.67 12.71 -10.19
C SER A 41 1.33 12.82 -11.56
N SER A 42 2.51 12.22 -11.75
CA SER A 42 3.30 12.38 -12.98
C SER A 42 3.46 11.09 -13.78
N ASN A 43 3.02 9.96 -13.27
CA ASN A 43 3.29 8.67 -13.88
C ASN A 43 2.04 7.84 -14.05
N ALA A 44 2.18 6.71 -14.77
CA ALA A 44 1.10 5.76 -14.87
C ALA A 44 0.78 5.21 -13.48
N LEU A 45 -0.50 4.97 -13.21
CA LEU A 45 -0.93 4.53 -11.90
C LEU A 45 -0.41 3.13 -11.58
N PRO A 46 -0.02 2.87 -10.32
CA PRO A 46 0.33 1.53 -9.90
C PRO A 46 -0.94 0.71 -9.71
N ASP A 47 -0.77 -0.61 -9.62
CA ASP A 47 -1.89 -1.51 -9.38
C ASP A 47 -2.16 -1.69 -7.89
N LEU A 48 -1.16 -1.41 -7.06
CA LEU A 48 -1.24 -1.56 -5.61
C LEU A 48 -0.25 -0.61 -4.96
N ILE A 49 -0.59 -0.10 -3.78
CA ILE A 49 0.32 0.69 -2.96
C ILE A 49 0.54 -0.05 -1.64
N ILE A 50 1.82 -0.21 -1.25
CA ILE A 50 2.19 -0.70 0.07
C ILE A 50 2.89 0.45 0.77
N SER A 51 2.39 0.88 1.91
CA SER A 51 2.94 2.06 2.59
C SER A 51 3.17 1.80 4.07
N ASP A 52 4.33 2.25 4.56
CA ASP A 52 4.54 2.35 5.99
C ASP A 52 3.57 3.38 6.57
N LEU A 53 3.19 3.18 7.82
CA LEU A 53 2.31 4.11 8.51
C LEU A 53 3.07 5.33 9.02
N HIS A 54 4.25 5.10 9.59
CA HIS A 54 5.03 6.18 10.20
C HIS A 54 6.19 6.59 9.29
N MET A 55 6.05 7.77 8.68
CA MET A 55 7.06 8.32 7.78
C MET A 55 7.21 9.81 8.06
N PRO A 56 8.39 10.37 7.83
CA PRO A 56 8.56 11.81 7.97
C PRO A 56 7.79 12.56 6.89
N SER A 57 7.45 13.79 7.17
CA SER A 57 6.79 14.74 6.26
C SER A 57 5.33 14.40 5.99
N LEU A 58 5.04 13.25 5.40
CA LEU A 58 3.67 12.83 5.11
C LEU A 58 3.54 11.38 5.54
N ASP A 59 2.75 11.11 6.57
CA ASP A 59 2.60 9.75 7.08
C ASP A 59 1.53 8.94 6.32
N GLY A 60 1.39 7.67 6.67
CA GLY A 60 0.48 6.77 5.97
C GLY A 60 -0.99 7.17 6.07
N ILE A 61 -1.40 7.78 7.18
CA ILE A 61 -2.79 8.24 7.34
C ILE A 61 -3.04 9.42 6.41
N GLU A 62 -2.12 10.39 6.38
CA GLU A 62 -2.23 11.52 5.47
C GLU A 62 -2.22 11.05 4.01
N LEU A 63 -1.40 10.06 3.71
CA LEU A 63 -1.36 9.48 2.37
C LEU A 63 -2.71 8.87 2.00
N LEU A 64 -3.31 8.09 2.92
CA LEU A 64 -4.62 7.49 2.68
C LEU A 64 -5.68 8.55 2.44
N GLU A 65 -5.66 9.63 3.23
CA GLU A 65 -6.61 10.74 3.04
C GLU A 65 -6.46 11.35 1.66
N ASN A 66 -5.22 11.58 1.22
CA ASN A 66 -4.98 12.13 -0.11
C ASN A 66 -5.47 11.19 -1.21
N ILE A 67 -5.24 9.90 -1.06
CA ILE A 67 -5.67 8.91 -2.04
C ILE A 67 -7.19 8.84 -2.09
N GLN A 68 -7.86 8.79 -0.95
CA GLN A 68 -9.30 8.64 -0.89
C GLN A 68 -10.05 9.86 -1.44
N THR A 69 -9.47 11.04 -1.35
CA THR A 69 -10.11 12.24 -1.86
C THR A 69 -9.81 12.50 -3.33
N SER A 70 -8.96 11.68 -3.95
CA SER A 70 -8.65 11.80 -5.36
C SER A 70 -9.58 10.93 -6.19
N GLY A 71 -10.23 11.51 -7.18
CA GLY A 71 -11.08 10.74 -8.09
C GLY A 71 -10.30 9.73 -8.92
N ILE A 72 -9.00 9.99 -9.11
CA ILE A 72 -8.15 9.12 -9.92
C ILE A 72 -7.52 8.01 -9.07
N LEU A 73 -7.08 8.34 -7.85
CA LEU A 73 -6.29 7.42 -7.03
C LEU A 73 -7.11 6.52 -6.12
N ARG A 74 -8.33 6.91 -5.79
CA ARG A 74 -9.09 6.24 -4.72
C ARG A 74 -9.40 4.76 -4.99
N ASN A 75 -9.29 4.32 -6.23
CA ASN A 75 -9.56 2.92 -6.58
C ASN A 75 -8.32 2.04 -6.48
N ILE A 76 -7.15 2.63 -6.19
CA ILE A 76 -5.93 1.85 -6.03
C ILE A 76 -5.93 1.26 -4.62
N PRO A 77 -5.84 -0.07 -4.50
CA PRO A 77 -5.80 -0.67 -3.15
C PRO A 77 -4.52 -0.32 -2.43
N VAL A 78 -4.61 -0.15 -1.11
CA VAL A 78 -3.48 0.24 -0.26
C VAL A 78 -3.35 -0.74 0.89
N ILE A 79 -2.15 -1.30 1.06
CA ILE A 79 -1.81 -2.13 2.21
C ILE A 79 -0.89 -1.29 3.10
N ILE A 80 -1.26 -1.17 4.37
CA ILE A 80 -0.45 -0.44 5.36
C ILE A 80 0.42 -1.43 6.12
N LEU A 81 1.70 -1.08 6.27
CA LEU A 81 2.64 -1.81 7.13
C LEU A 81 2.95 -0.94 8.33
N SER A 82 2.85 -1.49 9.53
CA SER A 82 3.06 -0.70 10.73
C SER A 82 3.63 -1.53 11.87
N GLY A 83 4.55 -0.93 12.63
CA GLY A 83 5.03 -1.52 13.86
C GLY A 83 4.07 -1.37 15.02
N SER A 84 2.98 -0.64 14.83
CA SER A 84 2.01 -0.39 15.89
C SER A 84 0.90 -1.43 15.90
N GLU A 85 0.65 -2.03 17.08
CA GLU A 85 -0.46 -2.95 17.28
C GLU A 85 -1.68 -2.23 17.86
N ASP A 86 -1.65 -0.89 17.93
CA ASP A 86 -2.75 -0.10 18.46
C ASP A 86 -4.01 -0.33 17.62
N PRO A 87 -5.09 -0.90 18.20
CA PRO A 87 -6.31 -1.18 17.46
C PRO A 87 -6.95 0.08 16.87
N GLU A 88 -6.77 1.23 17.50
CA GLU A 88 -7.35 2.48 16.99
C GLU A 88 -6.68 2.93 15.70
N LYS A 89 -5.36 2.76 15.59
CA LYS A 89 -4.66 3.09 14.36
C LYS A 89 -5.09 2.18 13.23
N ARG A 90 -5.18 0.88 13.49
CA ARG A 90 -5.66 -0.08 12.52
C ARG A 90 -7.07 0.26 12.05
N LYS A 91 -7.96 0.53 13.00
CA LYS A 91 -9.34 0.87 12.70
C LYS A 91 -9.43 2.12 11.84
N LYS A 92 -8.63 3.14 12.16
CA LYS A 92 -8.62 4.38 11.41
C LYS A 92 -8.14 4.16 9.98
N CYS A 93 -7.08 3.38 9.78
CA CYS A 93 -6.58 3.09 8.44
C CYS A 93 -7.63 2.35 7.61
N LEU A 94 -8.28 1.35 8.19
CA LEU A 94 -9.31 0.61 7.46
C LEU A 94 -10.51 1.48 7.15
N ALA A 95 -10.90 2.37 8.08
CA ALA A 95 -11.99 3.31 7.85
C ALA A 95 -11.66 4.30 6.74
N LEU A 96 -10.38 4.63 6.57
CA LEU A 96 -9.93 5.53 5.50
C LEU A 96 -9.72 4.79 4.17
N GLY A 97 -10.08 3.51 4.11
CA GLY A 97 -10.06 2.78 2.87
C GLY A 97 -8.87 1.88 2.62
N ALA A 98 -8.00 1.68 3.62
CA ALA A 98 -6.91 0.71 3.45
C ALA A 98 -7.50 -0.67 3.24
N SER A 99 -6.92 -1.42 2.31
CA SER A 99 -7.37 -2.79 2.02
C SER A 99 -6.92 -3.76 3.10
N SER A 100 -5.76 -3.51 3.70
CA SER A 100 -5.18 -4.36 4.74
C SER A 100 -4.26 -3.55 5.61
N TYR A 101 -4.00 -4.08 6.81
CA TYR A 101 -3.07 -3.49 7.77
C TYR A 101 -2.24 -4.64 8.34
N LEU A 102 -0.96 -4.67 8.04
CA LEU A 102 -0.05 -5.73 8.50
C LEU A 102 0.92 -5.18 9.53
N ILE A 103 1.16 -5.97 10.57
CA ILE A 103 2.05 -5.59 11.67
C ILE A 103 3.49 -6.00 11.36
N LYS A 104 4.43 -5.11 11.57
CA LYS A 104 5.86 -5.42 11.46
C LYS A 104 6.36 -5.97 12.78
N PRO A 105 7.27 -6.93 12.77
CA PRO A 105 7.77 -7.64 11.59
C PRO A 105 6.73 -8.64 11.08
N PHE A 106 6.67 -8.82 9.78
CA PHE A 106 5.71 -9.73 9.16
C PHE A 106 6.43 -10.90 8.50
N GLU A 107 5.72 -12.00 8.34
CA GLU A 107 6.22 -13.12 7.56
C GLU A 107 6.12 -12.77 6.06
N PRO A 108 7.19 -12.95 5.27
CA PRO A 108 7.12 -12.67 3.84
C PRO A 108 5.98 -13.40 3.15
N GLN A 109 5.70 -14.64 3.53
CA GLN A 109 4.63 -15.40 2.92
C GLN A 109 3.26 -14.76 3.19
N LEU A 110 3.08 -14.19 4.40
CA LEU A 110 1.83 -13.53 4.74
C LEU A 110 1.62 -12.31 3.84
N LEU A 111 2.67 -11.53 3.59
CA LEU A 111 2.58 -10.38 2.70
C LEU A 111 2.22 -10.81 1.29
N ILE A 112 2.86 -11.85 0.77
CA ILE A 112 2.58 -12.37 -0.56
C ILE A 112 1.12 -12.79 -0.68
N GLU A 113 0.61 -13.49 0.33
CA GLU A 113 -0.79 -13.93 0.34
C GLU A 113 -1.73 -12.74 0.38
N GLU A 114 -1.41 -11.75 1.20
CA GLU A 114 -2.26 -10.57 1.33
C GLU A 114 -2.30 -9.77 0.04
N ILE A 115 -1.18 -9.63 -0.64
CA ILE A 115 -1.13 -8.98 -1.95
C ILE A 115 -2.01 -9.72 -2.94
N GLY A 116 -1.88 -11.04 -3.01
CA GLY A 116 -2.69 -11.87 -3.91
C GLY A 116 -4.17 -11.74 -3.61
N ASN A 117 -4.54 -11.78 -2.33
CA ASN A 117 -5.94 -11.64 -1.93
C ASN A 117 -6.49 -10.25 -2.28
N THR A 118 -5.67 -9.23 -2.11
CA THR A 118 -6.06 -7.86 -2.44
C THR A 118 -6.36 -7.73 -3.93
N PHE A 119 -5.51 -8.30 -4.78
CA PHE A 119 -5.76 -8.28 -6.22
C PHE A 119 -7.01 -9.07 -6.59
N LYS A 120 -7.25 -10.21 -5.95
CA LYS A 120 -8.46 -10.99 -6.21
C LYS A 120 -9.72 -10.21 -5.86
N ARG A 121 -9.71 -9.51 -4.73
CA ARG A 121 -10.86 -8.70 -4.33
C ARG A 121 -11.10 -7.57 -5.31
N ALA A 122 -10.04 -6.93 -5.80
CA ALA A 122 -10.15 -5.83 -6.73
C ALA A 122 -10.65 -6.27 -8.10
N GLU A 123 -10.40 -7.52 -8.49
CA GLU A 123 -10.82 -8.06 -9.78
C GLU A 123 -12.24 -8.58 -9.78
N LYS A 124 -12.84 -8.79 -8.61
CA LYS A 124 -14.20 -9.28 -8.56
C LYS A 124 -15.16 -8.23 -9.11
N PRO A 125 -16.00 -8.58 -10.07
CA PRO A 125 -17.03 -7.66 -10.49
C PRO A 125 -17.91 -7.34 -9.29
N LEU A 126 -18.39 -6.12 -9.23
CA LEU A 126 -19.38 -5.77 -8.23
C LEU A 126 -20.55 -6.69 -8.43
N ALA A 127 -20.85 -7.36 -7.41
CA ALA A 127 -21.96 -8.28 -7.46
C ALA A 127 -23.21 -7.57 -7.78
N ILE A 128 -23.53 -7.42 -8.39
CA ILE A 128 -24.43 -6.88 -8.49
C ILE A 128 -25.55 -7.18 -8.47
N ASN A 129 -25.32 -7.03 -8.22
CA ASN A 129 -25.94 -7.18 -8.17
C ASN A 129 -26.91 -7.42 -8.50
N ARG A 130 -27.03 -7.61 -8.61
CA ARG A 130 -27.73 -8.02 -8.95
C ARG A 130 -28.33 -8.40 -8.54
#